data_5b3a96ecf4a0f258e45f71c0486ffca8
#
_entry.id   5b3a96ecf4a0f258e45f71c0486ffca8
#
_cell.length_a   1.000
_cell.length_b   1.000
_cell.length_c   1.000
_cell.angle_alpha   90.00
_cell.angle_beta   90.00
_cell.angle_gamma   90.00
#
_symmetry.space_group_name_H-M   'P 1'
#
loop_
_entity.id
_entity.type
_entity.pdbx_description
1 polymer ?
#
loop_
_entity_poly.entity_id
_entity_poly.type
_entity_poly.pdbx_seq_one_letter_code
_entity_poly.pdbx_strand_id
1 'polypeptide(L)'
;MIHPVPTLDHVVVNVRDRIDEGAETYRRLGFTLTPRGFHTLGSMNHLAMFGTDYLEVIAAPPGDTRRPEIMEAPEGLNGLVFGTEDSAATYAAMQSAGVPVFPPGEFSRPVVLPEGSRDAVFRTVRLMPGVAPSGRLYFCHHFTRDLVWRDEWRHHPNGTTGIARAVICARDPSEFGALFTRMFGEGATRPIDGGFVLTVGVSRFDVITPRVLAVEFGDAAPDAAGRDSFMAALEFRTGSLDAAWRATEGGGARRDRGRVIVPANAAFGATLAFCL
;
A
#
# COMPACT_ATOMS: atom_id res chain seq x y z
N MET A 1 8.72 25.66 -9.11
CA MET A 1 8.45 24.25 -9.53
C MET A 1 7.10 23.88 -8.94
N ILE A 2 6.18 23.30 -9.73
CA ILE A 2 4.88 22.85 -9.21
C ILE A 2 5.07 21.39 -8.79
N HIS A 3 4.91 21.11 -7.50
CA HIS A 3 4.95 19.75 -6.96
C HIS A 3 3.53 19.16 -6.93
N PRO A 4 3.36 17.85 -7.16
CA PRO A 4 2.07 17.20 -6.97
C PRO A 4 1.68 17.20 -5.49
N VAL A 5 0.38 17.33 -5.22
CA VAL A 5 -0.16 17.18 -3.87
C VAL A 5 -0.22 15.68 -3.57
N PRO A 6 0.42 15.20 -2.48
CA PRO A 6 0.39 13.77 -2.18
C PRO A 6 -1.01 13.33 -1.74
N THR A 7 -1.61 12.41 -2.49
CA THR A 7 -2.85 11.71 -2.15
C THR A 7 -2.62 10.21 -2.19
N LEU A 8 -3.26 9.44 -1.32
CA LEU A 8 -3.15 7.99 -1.33
C LEU A 8 -4.11 7.41 -2.37
N ASP A 9 -3.58 6.60 -3.27
CA ASP A 9 -4.36 5.77 -4.17
C ASP A 9 -4.54 4.36 -3.58
N HIS A 10 -3.44 3.68 -3.30
CA HIS A 10 -3.50 2.36 -2.68
C HIS A 10 -2.17 1.96 -2.01
N VAL A 11 -2.24 0.88 -1.28
CA VAL A 11 -1.07 0.16 -0.74
C VAL A 11 -1.04 -1.26 -1.28
N VAL A 12 0.15 -1.81 -1.43
CA VAL A 12 0.34 -3.13 -2.05
C VAL A 12 0.97 -4.10 -1.07
N VAL A 13 0.31 -5.23 -0.88
CA VAL A 13 0.86 -6.41 -0.19
C VAL A 13 1.25 -7.44 -1.22
N ASN A 14 2.52 -7.78 -1.25
CA ASN A 14 3.10 -8.79 -2.11
C ASN A 14 2.94 -10.19 -1.47
N VAL A 15 2.30 -11.09 -2.17
CA VAL A 15 2.18 -12.50 -1.76
C VAL A 15 2.91 -13.45 -2.74
N ARG A 16 3.81 -12.90 -3.56
CA ARG A 16 4.63 -13.58 -4.56
C ARG A 16 3.77 -14.40 -5.54
N ASP A 17 3.77 -15.72 -5.45
CA ASP A 17 2.97 -16.62 -6.28
C ASP A 17 1.78 -17.27 -5.53
N ARG A 18 1.51 -16.79 -4.29
CA ARG A 18 0.54 -17.37 -3.35
C ARG A 18 -0.77 -16.58 -3.30
N ILE A 19 -1.34 -16.23 -4.46
CA ILE A 19 -2.52 -15.33 -4.52
C ILE A 19 -3.74 -15.92 -3.78
N ASP A 20 -3.96 -17.23 -3.84
CA ASP A 20 -5.10 -17.89 -3.19
C ASP A 20 -4.97 -17.83 -1.67
N GLU A 21 -3.79 -18.13 -1.14
CA GLU A 21 -3.50 -18.05 0.29
C GLU A 21 -3.56 -16.60 0.80
N GLY A 22 -3.03 -15.65 0.00
CA GLY A 22 -3.13 -14.23 0.29
C GLY A 22 -4.59 -13.77 0.38
N ALA A 23 -5.38 -14.10 -0.62
CA ALA A 23 -6.81 -13.76 -0.65
C ALA A 23 -7.57 -14.37 0.53
N GLU A 24 -7.33 -15.64 0.85
CA GLU A 24 -7.96 -16.31 1.97
C GLU A 24 -7.57 -15.68 3.31
N THR A 25 -6.29 -15.33 3.47
CA THR A 25 -5.80 -14.65 4.67
C THR A 25 -6.51 -13.31 4.89
N TYR A 26 -6.57 -12.46 3.86
CA TYR A 26 -7.22 -11.16 3.99
C TYR A 26 -8.75 -11.26 4.15
N ARG A 27 -9.42 -12.28 3.56
CA ARG A 27 -10.84 -12.56 3.85
C ARG A 27 -11.07 -12.96 5.30
N ARG A 28 -10.21 -13.84 5.86
CA ARG A 28 -10.30 -14.21 7.29
C ARG A 28 -10.05 -13.03 8.23
N LEU A 29 -9.26 -12.04 7.81
CA LEU A 29 -9.09 -10.78 8.53
C LEU A 29 -10.26 -9.80 8.34
N GLY A 30 -11.34 -10.24 7.71
CA GLY A 30 -12.58 -9.49 7.56
C GLY A 30 -12.58 -8.47 6.42
N PHE A 31 -11.70 -8.60 5.44
CA PHE A 31 -11.75 -7.78 4.22
C PHE A 31 -12.64 -8.44 3.15
N THR A 32 -13.56 -7.68 2.59
CA THR A 32 -14.23 -8.03 1.34
C THR A 32 -13.26 -7.77 0.19
N LEU A 33 -13.01 -8.80 -0.62
CA LEU A 33 -12.09 -8.71 -1.75
C LEU A 33 -12.84 -8.75 -3.08
N THR A 34 -12.39 -7.97 -4.05
CA THR A 34 -12.88 -8.06 -5.43
C THR A 34 -12.64 -9.45 -6.02
N PRO A 35 -13.35 -9.83 -7.10
CA PRO A 35 -12.92 -10.93 -7.95
C PRO A 35 -11.46 -10.76 -8.38
N ARG A 36 -10.79 -11.89 -8.70
CA ARG A 36 -9.39 -11.85 -9.16
C ARG A 36 -9.27 -11.06 -10.45
N GLY A 37 -8.39 -10.05 -10.42
CA GLY A 37 -8.00 -9.30 -11.61
C GLY A 37 -6.73 -9.87 -12.23
N PHE A 38 -6.60 -9.72 -13.54
CA PHE A 38 -5.42 -10.13 -14.31
C PHE A 38 -4.92 -8.93 -15.12
N HIS A 39 -3.76 -8.41 -14.75
CA HIS A 39 -3.15 -7.29 -15.46
C HIS A 39 -2.51 -7.73 -16.78
N THR A 40 -2.60 -6.90 -17.78
CA THR A 40 -1.87 -7.12 -19.07
C THR A 40 -0.36 -7.22 -18.87
N LEU A 41 0.16 -6.71 -17.75
CA LEU A 41 1.57 -6.84 -17.34
C LEU A 41 1.93 -8.22 -16.75
N GLY A 42 0.96 -9.14 -16.61
CA GLY A 42 1.19 -10.52 -16.17
C GLY A 42 1.03 -10.76 -14.66
N SER A 43 0.74 -9.74 -13.84
CA SER A 43 0.37 -9.94 -12.43
C SER A 43 -1.13 -10.18 -12.27
N MET A 44 -1.49 -10.74 -11.11
CA MET A 44 -2.88 -10.91 -10.69
C MET A 44 -3.09 -10.29 -9.32
N ASN A 45 -4.31 -9.88 -9.01
CA ASN A 45 -4.61 -9.21 -7.76
C ASN A 45 -6.02 -9.48 -7.23
N HIS A 46 -6.21 -9.15 -5.96
CA HIS A 46 -7.49 -8.86 -5.33
C HIS A 46 -7.40 -7.51 -4.62
N LEU A 47 -8.50 -6.76 -4.61
CA LEU A 47 -8.56 -5.44 -3.96
C LEU A 47 -9.55 -5.46 -2.81
N ALA A 48 -9.19 -4.83 -1.68
CA ALA A 48 -10.13 -4.41 -0.64
C ALA A 48 -10.36 -2.90 -0.82
N MET A 49 -11.55 -2.54 -1.31
CA MET A 49 -11.89 -1.17 -1.71
C MET A 49 -12.42 -0.37 -0.53
N PHE A 50 -11.92 0.86 -0.35
CA PHE A 50 -12.39 1.77 0.70
C PHE A 50 -13.01 3.04 0.09
N GLY A 51 -13.10 4.10 0.86
CA GLY A 51 -13.68 5.37 0.43
C GLY A 51 -12.94 6.00 -0.75
N THR A 52 -11.67 6.32 -0.57
CA THR A 52 -10.82 7.00 -1.56
C THR A 52 -9.58 6.22 -1.94
N ASP A 53 -9.27 5.16 -1.21
CA ASP A 53 -8.08 4.34 -1.33
C ASP A 53 -8.43 2.84 -1.29
N TYR A 54 -7.45 1.96 -1.49
CA TYR A 54 -7.64 0.51 -1.37
C TYR A 54 -6.36 -0.22 -0.97
N LEU A 55 -6.53 -1.45 -0.49
CA LEU A 55 -5.47 -2.42 -0.29
C LEU A 55 -5.44 -3.37 -1.49
N GLU A 56 -4.29 -3.52 -2.14
CA GLU A 56 -4.04 -4.50 -3.20
C GLU A 56 -3.25 -5.69 -2.65
N VAL A 57 -3.79 -6.89 -2.78
CA VAL A 57 -3.06 -8.15 -2.62
C VAL A 57 -2.60 -8.58 -4.00
N ILE A 58 -1.28 -8.53 -4.27
CA ILE A 58 -0.72 -8.78 -5.61
C ILE A 58 0.15 -10.04 -5.63
N ALA A 59 0.08 -10.75 -6.76
CA ALA A 59 0.92 -11.91 -7.06
C ALA A 59 1.33 -11.92 -8.54
N ALA A 60 2.32 -12.76 -8.86
CA ALA A 60 2.62 -13.18 -10.22
C ALA A 60 2.43 -14.70 -10.35
N PRO A 61 2.19 -15.26 -11.55
CA PRO A 61 2.15 -16.70 -11.74
C PRO A 61 3.45 -17.38 -11.29
N PRO A 62 3.38 -18.60 -10.76
CA PRO A 62 4.58 -19.35 -10.38
C PRO A 62 5.61 -19.43 -11.53
N GLY A 63 6.86 -19.06 -11.24
CA GLY A 63 7.94 -19.08 -12.22
C GLY A 63 7.90 -17.93 -13.25
N ASP A 64 7.01 -16.95 -13.11
CA ASP A 64 6.96 -15.79 -14.01
C ASP A 64 8.15 -14.86 -13.80
N THR A 65 8.96 -14.68 -14.84
CA THR A 65 10.15 -13.82 -14.84
C THR A 65 9.88 -12.39 -15.32
N ARG A 66 8.65 -12.09 -15.77
CA ARG A 66 8.26 -10.75 -16.26
C ARG A 66 8.04 -9.75 -15.12
N ARG A 67 7.82 -10.25 -13.90
CA ARG A 67 7.53 -9.43 -12.73
C ARG A 67 8.53 -9.72 -11.59
N PRO A 68 9.85 -9.50 -11.81
CA PRO A 68 10.86 -9.77 -10.79
C PRO A 68 10.62 -8.98 -9.51
N GLU A 69 10.07 -7.78 -9.60
CA GLU A 69 9.73 -6.94 -8.44
C GLU A 69 8.61 -7.50 -7.55
N ILE A 70 7.91 -8.55 -8.01
CA ILE A 70 6.95 -9.33 -7.22
C ILE A 70 7.62 -10.61 -6.73
N MET A 71 8.25 -11.35 -7.62
CA MET A 71 8.76 -12.70 -7.32
C MET A 71 10.04 -12.70 -6.48
N GLU A 72 10.92 -11.71 -6.65
CA GLU A 72 12.19 -11.60 -5.92
C GLU A 72 12.04 -10.81 -4.61
N ALA A 73 11.05 -9.92 -4.52
CA ALA A 73 10.81 -9.16 -3.31
C ALA A 73 10.25 -10.05 -2.18
N PRO A 74 10.53 -9.72 -0.91
CA PRO A 74 9.91 -10.37 0.24
C PRO A 74 8.38 -10.27 0.20
N GLU A 75 7.70 -11.25 0.82
CA GLU A 75 6.28 -11.12 1.16
C GLU A 75 6.07 -9.95 2.13
N GLY A 76 4.91 -9.32 2.08
CA GLY A 76 4.54 -8.19 2.92
C GLY A 76 4.26 -6.92 2.15
N LEU A 77 4.24 -5.81 2.86
CA LEU A 77 4.09 -4.50 2.25
C LEU A 77 5.25 -4.21 1.30
N ASN A 78 4.91 -3.88 0.05
CA ASN A 78 5.89 -3.70 -1.03
C ASN A 78 5.55 -2.52 -1.95
N GLY A 79 4.48 -1.80 -1.72
CA GLY A 79 4.14 -0.64 -2.54
C GLY A 79 3.29 0.37 -1.79
N LEU A 80 3.68 1.65 -1.90
CA LEU A 80 2.86 2.79 -1.52
C LEU A 80 2.63 3.62 -2.77
N VAL A 81 1.36 3.84 -3.10
CA VAL A 81 0.96 4.39 -4.38
C VAL A 81 0.20 5.69 -4.19
N PHE A 82 0.72 6.74 -4.81
CA PHE A 82 0.10 8.05 -4.83
C PHE A 82 -0.90 8.16 -5.98
N GLY A 83 -2.00 8.86 -5.76
CA GLY A 83 -2.95 9.19 -6.81
C GLY A 83 -2.45 10.35 -7.68
N THR A 84 -2.83 10.35 -8.94
CA THR A 84 -2.68 11.50 -9.84
C THR A 84 -3.81 11.53 -10.86
N GLU A 85 -4.25 12.74 -11.23
CA GLU A 85 -5.21 12.97 -12.31
C GLU A 85 -4.50 13.30 -13.65
N ASP A 86 -3.16 13.50 -13.61
CA ASP A 86 -2.34 13.78 -14.79
C ASP A 86 -0.97 13.14 -14.66
N SER A 87 -0.82 11.96 -15.22
CA SER A 87 0.44 11.21 -15.22
C SER A 87 1.55 11.87 -16.04
N ALA A 88 1.21 12.67 -17.06
CA ALA A 88 2.21 13.39 -17.85
C ALA A 88 2.79 14.58 -17.06
N ALA A 89 1.93 15.37 -16.43
CA ALA A 89 2.36 16.46 -15.55
C ALA A 89 3.15 15.93 -14.34
N THR A 90 2.72 14.81 -13.74
CA THR A 90 3.44 14.15 -12.64
C THR A 90 4.83 13.72 -13.08
N TYR A 91 4.96 13.09 -14.24
CA TYR A 91 6.25 12.69 -14.79
C TYR A 91 7.18 13.89 -14.99
N ALA A 92 6.69 14.96 -15.62
CA ALA A 92 7.46 16.18 -15.84
C ALA A 92 7.90 16.83 -14.51
N ALA A 93 7.03 16.85 -13.49
CA ALA A 93 7.35 17.35 -12.16
C ALA A 93 8.46 16.53 -11.49
N MET A 94 8.39 15.18 -11.54
CA MET A 94 9.42 14.30 -10.99
C MET A 94 10.76 14.49 -11.69
N GLN A 95 10.77 14.57 -13.02
CA GLN A 95 12.00 14.87 -13.78
C GLN A 95 12.60 16.22 -13.39
N SER A 96 11.78 17.26 -13.30
CA SER A 96 12.24 18.60 -12.90
C SER A 96 12.79 18.65 -11.49
N ALA A 97 12.28 17.79 -10.60
CA ALA A 97 12.75 17.63 -9.21
C ALA A 97 13.98 16.71 -9.09
N GLY A 98 14.51 16.20 -10.20
CA GLY A 98 15.64 15.26 -10.19
C GLY A 98 15.31 13.90 -9.54
N VAL A 99 14.03 13.50 -9.53
CA VAL A 99 13.60 12.18 -9.05
C VAL A 99 13.63 11.21 -10.23
N PRO A 100 14.46 10.14 -10.17
CA PRO A 100 14.54 9.16 -11.26
C PRO A 100 13.24 8.37 -11.36
N VAL A 101 12.54 8.52 -12.49
CA VAL A 101 11.27 7.84 -12.79
C VAL A 101 11.29 7.26 -14.20
N PHE A 102 10.60 6.14 -14.39
CA PHE A 102 10.31 5.64 -15.72
C PHE A 102 9.27 6.53 -16.43
N PRO A 103 9.30 6.61 -17.78
CA PRO A 103 8.22 7.20 -18.53
C PRO A 103 6.86 6.58 -18.15
N PRO A 104 5.76 7.34 -18.26
CA PRO A 104 4.44 6.82 -17.96
C PRO A 104 4.12 5.54 -18.72
N GLY A 105 3.78 4.48 -17.99
CA GLY A 105 3.42 3.18 -18.58
C GLY A 105 1.92 2.89 -18.37
N GLU A 106 1.25 2.51 -19.46
CA GLU A 106 -0.17 2.17 -19.45
C GLU A 106 -0.36 0.65 -19.38
N PHE A 107 -1.39 0.23 -18.64
CA PHE A 107 -1.83 -1.15 -18.61
C PHE A 107 -3.33 -1.20 -18.27
N SER A 108 -3.93 -2.36 -18.50
CA SER A 108 -5.33 -2.59 -18.17
C SER A 108 -5.54 -3.93 -17.47
N ARG A 109 -6.74 -4.09 -16.94
CA ARG A 109 -7.27 -5.39 -16.52
C ARG A 109 -8.77 -5.44 -16.81
N PRO A 110 -9.31 -6.59 -17.25
CA PRO A 110 -10.74 -6.74 -17.41
C PRO A 110 -11.45 -6.74 -16.05
N VAL A 111 -12.59 -6.09 -16.00
CA VAL A 111 -13.55 -6.13 -14.88
C VAL A 111 -14.85 -6.74 -15.41
N VAL A 112 -15.24 -7.86 -14.81
CA VAL A 112 -16.48 -8.53 -15.16
C VAL A 112 -17.64 -7.82 -14.47
N LEU A 113 -18.61 -7.38 -15.24
CA LEU A 113 -19.82 -6.68 -14.82
C LEU A 113 -21.05 -7.51 -15.21
N PRO A 114 -22.21 -7.27 -14.60
CA PRO A 114 -23.46 -7.96 -15.01
C PRO A 114 -23.79 -7.80 -16.51
N GLU A 115 -23.46 -6.65 -17.09
CA GLU A 115 -23.68 -6.30 -18.49
C GLU A 115 -22.58 -6.74 -19.47
N GLY A 116 -21.50 -7.35 -18.96
CA GLY A 116 -20.35 -7.80 -19.75
C GLY A 116 -19.02 -7.39 -19.16
N SER A 117 -17.91 -7.55 -19.90
CA SER A 117 -16.59 -7.18 -19.43
C SER A 117 -16.17 -5.81 -19.98
N ARG A 118 -15.58 -4.96 -19.13
CA ARG A 118 -14.95 -3.68 -19.50
C ARG A 118 -13.53 -3.62 -18.94
N ASP A 119 -12.62 -2.95 -19.63
CA ASP A 119 -11.24 -2.81 -19.17
C ASP A 119 -11.11 -1.63 -18.21
N ALA A 120 -10.65 -1.90 -16.99
CA ALA A 120 -10.10 -0.87 -16.13
C ALA A 120 -8.70 -0.49 -16.64
N VAL A 121 -8.51 0.80 -16.96
CA VAL A 121 -7.29 1.34 -17.59
C VAL A 121 -6.57 2.24 -16.62
N PHE A 122 -5.25 2.04 -16.54
CA PHE A 122 -4.36 2.71 -15.62
C PHE A 122 -3.11 3.22 -16.33
N ARG A 123 -2.55 4.32 -15.84
CA ARG A 123 -1.22 4.78 -16.24
C ARG A 123 -0.39 5.11 -15.02
N THR A 124 0.80 4.54 -14.90
CA THR A 124 1.67 4.71 -13.74
C THR A 124 2.94 5.47 -14.07
N VAL A 125 3.41 6.31 -13.13
CA VAL A 125 4.73 6.91 -13.12
C VAL A 125 5.50 6.29 -11.96
N ARG A 126 6.43 5.38 -12.28
CA ARG A 126 7.13 4.55 -11.29
C ARG A 126 8.52 5.10 -11.02
N LEU A 127 8.91 5.19 -9.75
CA LEU A 127 10.30 5.46 -9.38
C LEU A 127 11.19 4.31 -9.86
N MET A 128 12.40 4.66 -10.31
CA MET A 128 13.37 3.65 -10.75
C MET A 128 13.87 2.81 -9.55
N PRO A 129 14.30 1.56 -9.77
CA PRO A 129 14.89 0.72 -8.72
C PRO A 129 16.01 1.45 -7.97
N GLY A 130 16.06 1.27 -6.64
CA GLY A 130 17.05 1.89 -5.78
C GLY A 130 16.75 3.33 -5.36
N VAL A 131 15.75 4.01 -5.94
CA VAL A 131 15.33 5.36 -5.50
C VAL A 131 14.60 5.31 -4.16
N ALA A 132 13.80 4.26 -3.94
CA ALA A 132 13.12 4.01 -2.69
C ALA A 132 13.52 2.61 -2.18
N PRO A 133 14.43 2.50 -1.21
CA PRO A 133 14.99 1.20 -0.81
C PRO A 133 14.00 0.31 -0.04
N SER A 134 12.89 0.84 0.46
CA SER A 134 11.91 0.07 1.24
C SER A 134 10.86 -0.68 0.41
N GLY A 135 10.89 -0.57 -0.91
CA GLY A 135 9.88 -1.12 -1.81
C GLY A 135 9.51 -0.16 -2.93
N ARG A 136 8.35 -0.37 -3.55
CA ARG A 136 7.93 0.41 -4.72
C ARG A 136 7.18 1.67 -4.31
N LEU A 137 7.61 2.82 -4.84
CA LEU A 137 6.84 4.07 -4.82
C LEU A 137 6.48 4.44 -6.25
N TYR A 138 5.23 4.80 -6.49
CA TYR A 138 4.78 5.23 -7.81
C TYR A 138 3.48 6.02 -7.73
N PHE A 139 3.12 6.66 -8.84
CA PHE A 139 1.85 7.36 -9.01
C PHE A 139 0.96 6.54 -9.93
N CYS A 140 -0.35 6.52 -9.65
CA CYS A 140 -1.35 5.84 -10.44
C CYS A 140 -2.43 6.83 -10.90
N HIS A 141 -2.68 6.85 -12.21
CA HIS A 141 -3.76 7.57 -12.86
C HIS A 141 -4.80 6.57 -13.32
N HIS A 142 -6.02 6.67 -12.80
CA HIS A 142 -7.16 5.84 -13.19
C HIS A 142 -7.98 6.53 -14.27
N PHE A 143 -8.06 5.95 -15.48
CA PHE A 143 -8.93 6.46 -16.55
C PHE A 143 -10.37 6.00 -16.43
N THR A 144 -10.61 4.93 -15.67
CA THR A 144 -11.91 4.26 -15.52
C THR A 144 -12.17 3.95 -14.05
N ARG A 145 -12.12 5.01 -13.22
CA ARG A 145 -12.24 4.89 -11.76
C ARG A 145 -13.55 4.21 -11.33
N ASP A 146 -14.64 4.45 -12.05
CA ASP A 146 -15.97 3.85 -11.84
C ASP A 146 -15.97 2.32 -11.89
N LEU A 147 -15.07 1.72 -12.65
CA LEU A 147 -14.93 0.26 -12.74
C LEU A 147 -14.23 -0.37 -11.54
N VAL A 148 -13.50 0.44 -10.76
CA VAL A 148 -12.71 -0.02 -9.61
C VAL A 148 -13.41 0.31 -8.30
N TRP A 149 -13.90 1.55 -8.12
CA TRP A 149 -14.62 2.00 -6.91
C TRP A 149 -16.10 1.68 -6.99
N ARG A 150 -16.46 0.41 -6.81
CA ARG A 150 -17.85 -0.07 -6.81
C ARG A 150 -18.33 -0.29 -5.38
N ASP A 151 -19.57 0.09 -5.09
CA ASP A 151 -20.12 0.06 -3.74
C ASP A 151 -20.22 -1.35 -3.17
N GLU A 152 -20.45 -2.38 -4.00
CA GLU A 152 -20.51 -3.77 -3.57
C GLU A 152 -19.23 -4.29 -2.90
N TRP A 153 -18.09 -3.65 -3.14
CA TRP A 153 -16.79 -4.07 -2.58
C TRP A 153 -16.31 -3.21 -1.41
N ARG A 154 -17.08 -2.22 -0.98
CA ARG A 154 -16.66 -1.22 0.02
C ARG A 154 -17.11 -1.53 1.45
N HIS A 155 -17.85 -2.62 1.65
CA HIS A 155 -18.32 -3.03 2.98
C HIS A 155 -17.49 -4.20 3.49
N HIS A 156 -16.85 -4.01 4.64
CA HIS A 156 -15.94 -4.98 5.23
C HIS A 156 -16.45 -5.45 6.60
N PRO A 157 -16.48 -6.79 6.86
CA PRO A 157 -16.82 -7.35 8.18
C PRO A 157 -16.01 -6.78 9.34
N ASN A 158 -14.74 -6.39 9.12
CA ASN A 158 -13.89 -5.73 10.11
C ASN A 158 -14.16 -4.22 10.28
N GLY A 159 -15.17 -3.69 9.58
CA GLY A 159 -15.58 -2.30 9.67
C GLY A 159 -14.62 -1.28 9.04
N THR A 160 -13.61 -1.72 8.29
CA THR A 160 -12.63 -0.83 7.66
C THR A 160 -13.29 0.13 6.67
N THR A 161 -12.91 1.40 6.74
CA THR A 161 -13.41 2.48 5.88
C THR A 161 -12.32 3.18 5.05
N GLY A 162 -11.04 2.96 5.38
CA GLY A 162 -9.91 3.57 4.68
C GLY A 162 -8.58 3.29 5.36
N ILE A 163 -7.49 3.65 4.70
CA ILE A 163 -6.14 3.57 5.24
C ILE A 163 -5.85 4.88 5.99
N ALA A 164 -5.55 4.77 7.29
CA ALA A 164 -5.17 5.90 8.14
C ALA A 164 -3.68 6.21 8.01
N ARG A 165 -2.85 5.14 8.01
CA ARG A 165 -1.40 5.29 8.11
C ARG A 165 -0.69 4.12 7.44
N ALA A 166 0.42 4.41 6.74
CA ALA A 166 1.43 3.42 6.38
C ALA A 166 2.73 3.73 7.13
N VAL A 167 3.44 2.70 7.57
CA VAL A 167 4.69 2.81 8.32
C VAL A 167 5.83 2.22 7.53
N ILE A 168 6.85 3.03 7.28
CA ILE A 168 8.16 2.61 6.76
C ILE A 168 9.13 2.59 7.95
N CYS A 169 9.78 1.45 8.17
CA CYS A 169 10.92 1.37 9.06
C CYS A 169 12.19 1.66 8.28
N ALA A 170 13.01 2.56 8.76
CA ALA A 170 14.31 2.87 8.15
C ALA A 170 15.35 3.11 9.24
N ARG A 171 16.57 2.56 9.04
CA ARG A 171 17.70 2.82 9.94
C ARG A 171 18.06 4.31 9.92
N ASP A 172 18.03 4.91 8.74
CA ASP A 172 18.15 6.35 8.54
C ASP A 172 16.90 6.91 7.84
N PRO A 173 15.94 7.47 8.59
CA PRO A 173 14.76 8.10 8.00
C PRO A 173 15.06 9.30 7.09
N SER A 174 16.22 9.97 7.25
CA SER A 174 16.53 11.20 6.51
C SER A 174 16.60 11.01 4.98
N GLU A 175 16.97 9.81 4.52
CA GLU A 175 17.01 9.46 3.10
C GLU A 175 15.62 9.59 2.46
N PHE A 176 14.58 9.11 3.16
CA PHE A 176 13.18 9.27 2.72
C PHE A 176 12.72 10.72 2.83
N GLY A 177 13.16 11.45 3.87
CA GLY A 177 12.86 12.87 4.02
C GLY A 177 13.34 13.67 2.83
N ALA A 178 14.60 13.46 2.40
CA ALA A 178 15.16 14.09 1.22
C ALA A 178 14.43 13.70 -0.07
N LEU A 179 14.02 12.44 -0.21
CA LEU A 179 13.25 11.97 -1.36
C LEU A 179 11.87 12.63 -1.41
N PHE A 180 11.12 12.62 -0.30
CA PHE A 180 9.78 13.20 -0.25
C PHE A 180 9.80 14.73 -0.40
N THR A 181 10.82 15.41 0.10
CA THR A 181 11.02 16.85 -0.17
C THR A 181 11.20 17.12 -1.66
N ARG A 182 11.99 16.32 -2.36
CA ARG A 182 12.13 16.44 -3.83
C ARG A 182 10.81 16.14 -4.56
N MET A 183 10.07 15.13 -4.13
CA MET A 183 8.80 14.73 -4.77
C MET A 183 7.69 15.75 -4.55
N PHE A 184 7.56 16.28 -3.34
CA PHE A 184 6.36 17.03 -2.90
C PHE A 184 6.64 18.43 -2.41
N GLY A 185 7.89 18.88 -2.41
CA GLY A 185 8.32 20.22 -2.03
C GLY A 185 8.69 20.38 -0.56
N GLU A 186 9.25 21.53 -0.25
CA GLU A 186 9.60 21.92 1.12
C GLU A 186 8.36 21.97 1.99
N GLY A 187 8.45 21.44 3.22
CA GLY A 187 7.34 21.42 4.16
C GLY A 187 6.35 20.26 3.96
N ALA A 188 6.53 19.39 2.95
CA ALA A 188 5.69 18.21 2.77
C ALA A 188 5.80 17.22 3.95
N THR A 189 6.96 17.18 4.61
CA THR A 189 7.23 16.33 5.76
C THR A 189 7.29 17.14 7.07
N ARG A 190 6.86 16.50 8.16
CA ARG A 190 6.93 17.05 9.53
C ARG A 190 7.71 16.11 10.43
N PRO A 191 8.72 16.58 11.20
CA PRO A 191 9.48 15.74 12.12
C PRO A 191 8.60 15.19 13.26
N ILE A 192 8.93 13.97 13.69
CA ILE A 192 8.40 13.30 14.88
C ILE A 192 9.56 12.63 15.62
N ASP A 193 9.33 12.08 16.83
CA ASP A 193 10.37 11.32 17.53
C ASP A 193 10.81 10.11 16.68
N GLY A 194 12.11 10.05 16.41
CA GLY A 194 12.75 9.00 15.64
C GLY A 194 12.35 8.92 14.17
N GLY A 195 11.91 10.02 13.56
CA GLY A 195 11.58 10.04 12.14
C GLY A 195 10.78 11.26 11.70
N PHE A 196 9.91 11.06 10.73
CA PHE A 196 9.02 12.10 10.21
C PHE A 196 7.72 11.53 9.64
N VAL A 197 6.77 12.42 9.38
CA VAL A 197 5.47 12.14 8.76
C VAL A 197 5.36 12.88 7.44
N LEU A 198 4.93 12.19 6.39
CA LEU A 198 4.39 12.77 5.16
C LEU A 198 2.86 12.70 5.23
N THR A 199 2.17 13.84 5.14
CA THR A 199 0.72 13.86 4.99
C THR A 199 0.33 13.49 3.57
N VAL A 200 -0.59 12.54 3.40
CA VAL A 200 -1.00 11.99 2.11
C VAL A 200 -2.53 12.02 2.02
N GLY A 201 -3.07 13.18 1.65
CA GLY A 201 -4.51 13.42 1.68
C GLY A 201 -5.07 13.29 3.10
N VAL A 202 -6.01 12.37 3.29
CA VAL A 202 -6.60 12.03 4.61
C VAL A 202 -5.79 10.96 5.36
N SER A 203 -4.70 10.48 4.78
CA SER A 203 -3.81 9.46 5.31
C SER A 203 -2.44 10.06 5.62
N ARG A 204 -1.52 9.26 6.15
CA ARG A 204 -0.14 9.66 6.36
C ARG A 204 0.83 8.48 6.16
N PHE A 205 2.07 8.82 5.80
CA PHE A 205 3.18 7.88 5.82
C PHE A 205 4.16 8.30 6.90
N ASP A 206 4.38 7.44 7.86
CA ASP A 206 5.38 7.65 8.92
C ASP A 206 6.64 6.86 8.54
N VAL A 207 7.78 7.54 8.48
CA VAL A 207 9.09 6.92 8.36
C VAL A 207 9.77 7.00 9.71
N ILE A 208 10.00 5.84 10.33
CA ILE A 208 10.44 5.73 11.72
C ILE A 208 11.64 4.78 11.86
N THR A 209 12.43 4.99 12.91
CA THR A 209 13.56 4.10 13.23
C THR A 209 13.08 2.73 13.75
N PRO A 210 13.94 1.68 13.68
CA PRO A 210 13.66 0.37 14.27
C PRO A 210 13.31 0.42 15.75
N ARG A 211 13.92 1.35 16.51
CA ARG A 211 13.60 1.57 17.93
C ARG A 211 12.15 2.00 18.13
N VAL A 212 11.67 2.94 17.32
CA VAL A 212 10.27 3.41 17.40
C VAL A 212 9.31 2.32 16.98
N LEU A 213 9.62 1.58 15.90
CA LEU A 213 8.82 0.44 15.45
C LEU A 213 8.67 -0.62 16.54
N ALA A 214 9.76 -0.98 17.23
CA ALA A 214 9.75 -1.95 18.31
C ALA A 214 8.92 -1.47 19.51
N VAL A 215 8.99 -0.19 19.88
CA VAL A 215 8.16 0.38 20.97
C VAL A 215 6.68 0.38 20.61
N GLU A 216 6.35 0.59 19.34
CA GLU A 216 4.97 0.74 18.89
C GLU A 216 4.27 -0.60 18.65
N PHE A 217 4.95 -1.55 18.02
CA PHE A 217 4.35 -2.82 17.59
C PHE A 217 4.92 -4.05 18.31
N GLY A 218 6.11 -3.96 18.92
CA GLY A 218 6.74 -5.09 19.62
C GLY A 218 6.81 -6.32 18.73
N ASP A 219 6.39 -7.48 19.27
CA ASP A 219 6.40 -8.78 18.58
C ASP A 219 5.43 -8.87 17.38
N ALA A 220 4.54 -7.87 17.22
CA ALA A 220 3.67 -7.80 16.06
C ALA A 220 4.37 -7.23 14.82
N ALA A 221 5.53 -6.56 14.99
CA ALA A 221 6.29 -6.01 13.89
C ALA A 221 6.86 -7.12 12.98
N PRO A 222 7.00 -6.86 11.65
CA PRO A 222 7.68 -7.80 10.77
C PRO A 222 9.19 -7.84 11.07
N ASP A 223 9.80 -9.01 10.81
CA ASP A 223 11.25 -9.14 10.86
C ASP A 223 11.90 -8.28 9.76
N ALA A 224 12.92 -7.54 10.13
CA ALA A 224 13.73 -6.77 9.18
C ALA A 224 14.45 -7.68 8.16
N ALA A 225 14.77 -8.92 8.53
CA ALA A 225 15.51 -9.88 7.70
C ALA A 225 16.79 -9.26 7.09
N GLY A 226 17.51 -8.47 7.88
CA GLY A 226 18.75 -7.79 7.47
C GLY A 226 18.57 -6.55 6.60
N ARG A 227 17.35 -6.11 6.32
CA ARG A 227 17.06 -4.91 5.53
C ARG A 227 17.28 -3.65 6.37
N ASP A 228 17.91 -2.64 5.78
CA ASP A 228 18.07 -1.33 6.41
C ASP A 228 16.78 -0.50 6.40
N SER A 229 15.92 -0.76 5.43
CA SER A 229 14.58 -0.15 5.36
C SER A 229 13.56 -1.13 4.76
N PHE A 230 12.32 -1.04 5.21
CA PHE A 230 11.19 -1.84 4.71
C PHE A 230 9.86 -1.21 5.10
N MET A 231 8.82 -1.50 4.33
CA MET A 231 7.45 -1.15 4.69
C MET A 231 6.96 -2.13 5.76
N ALA A 232 6.53 -1.63 6.92
CA ALA A 232 6.34 -2.44 8.12
C ALA A 232 4.88 -2.66 8.50
N ALA A 233 4.07 -1.61 8.47
CA ALA A 233 2.71 -1.69 9.01
C ALA A 233 1.72 -0.82 8.24
N LEU A 234 0.44 -1.21 8.33
CA LEU A 234 -0.72 -0.44 7.90
C LEU A 234 -1.67 -0.24 9.07
N GLU A 235 -2.16 0.99 9.22
CA GLU A 235 -3.30 1.27 10.11
C GLU A 235 -4.52 1.62 9.26
N PHE A 236 -5.64 0.98 9.58
CA PHE A 236 -6.93 1.20 8.93
C PHE A 236 -7.86 1.96 9.85
N ARG A 237 -8.58 2.95 9.32
CA ARG A 237 -9.75 3.49 9.99
C ARG A 237 -10.84 2.45 9.98
N THR A 238 -11.46 2.22 11.13
CA THR A 238 -12.65 1.35 11.24
C THR A 238 -13.81 2.08 11.92
N GLY A 239 -15.02 1.79 11.49
CA GLY A 239 -16.22 2.27 12.19
C GLY A 239 -16.48 1.55 13.52
N SER A 240 -15.77 0.42 13.80
CA SER A 240 -15.97 -0.36 15.01
C SER A 240 -14.75 -1.22 15.35
N LEU A 241 -14.07 -0.89 16.45
CA LEU A 241 -12.98 -1.72 16.99
C LEU A 241 -13.47 -3.12 17.42
N ASP A 242 -14.74 -3.27 17.81
CA ASP A 242 -15.29 -4.59 18.14
C ASP A 242 -15.54 -5.43 16.90
N ALA A 243 -15.90 -4.84 15.77
CA ALA A 243 -15.96 -5.55 14.50
C ALA A 243 -14.57 -5.99 14.04
N ALA A 244 -13.59 -5.10 14.10
CA ALA A 244 -12.20 -5.41 13.80
C ALA A 244 -11.67 -6.54 14.70
N TRP A 245 -11.94 -6.48 15.99
CA TRP A 245 -11.56 -7.54 16.93
C TRP A 245 -12.15 -8.89 16.57
N ARG A 246 -13.49 -8.98 16.42
CA ARG A 246 -14.17 -10.25 16.09
C ARG A 246 -13.66 -10.88 14.79
N ALA A 247 -13.31 -10.03 13.81
CA ALA A 247 -12.79 -10.53 12.54
C ALA A 247 -11.34 -11.04 12.64
N THR A 248 -10.55 -10.59 13.63
CA THR A 248 -9.11 -10.83 13.66
C THR A 248 -8.61 -11.64 14.87
N GLU A 249 -9.44 -11.87 15.91
CA GLU A 249 -9.02 -12.54 17.15
C GLU A 249 -8.45 -13.96 16.92
N GLY A 250 -8.97 -14.69 15.93
CA GLY A 250 -8.45 -16.00 15.53
C GLY A 250 -7.07 -15.98 14.87
N GLY A 251 -6.56 -14.80 14.48
CA GLY A 251 -5.26 -14.58 13.85
C GLY A 251 -4.16 -14.08 14.80
N GLY A 252 -4.35 -14.20 16.11
CA GLY A 252 -3.36 -13.72 17.10
C GLY A 252 -3.38 -12.21 17.30
N ALA A 253 -4.47 -11.54 16.93
CA ALA A 253 -4.64 -10.12 17.18
C ALA A 253 -4.66 -9.80 18.70
N ARG A 254 -4.25 -8.57 19.03
CA ARG A 254 -4.34 -8.03 20.38
C ARG A 254 -4.97 -6.65 20.39
N ARG A 255 -5.58 -6.28 21.50
CA ARG A 255 -6.00 -4.89 21.75
C ARG A 255 -4.86 -4.14 22.47
N ASP A 256 -4.48 -3.00 21.94
CA ASP A 256 -3.43 -2.17 22.50
C ASP A 256 -3.71 -0.68 22.26
N ARG A 257 -3.75 0.12 23.31
CA ARG A 257 -3.88 1.60 23.27
C ARG A 257 -5.00 2.09 22.33
N GLY A 258 -6.18 1.46 22.41
CA GLY A 258 -7.33 1.85 21.58
C GLY A 258 -7.27 1.37 20.13
N ARG A 259 -6.39 0.41 19.83
CA ARG A 259 -6.26 -0.24 18.51
C ARG A 259 -6.45 -1.75 18.63
N VAL A 260 -6.78 -2.38 17.53
CA VAL A 260 -6.65 -3.82 17.33
C VAL A 260 -5.44 -4.04 16.43
N ILE A 261 -4.46 -4.82 16.87
CA ILE A 261 -3.21 -5.07 16.15
C ILE A 261 -3.13 -6.54 15.77
N VAL A 262 -2.94 -6.81 14.49
CA VAL A 262 -2.70 -8.14 13.89
C VAL A 262 -1.22 -8.26 13.60
N PRO A 263 -0.53 -9.30 14.10
CA PRO A 263 0.90 -9.47 13.89
C PRO A 263 1.23 -9.78 12.43
N ALA A 264 2.42 -9.39 12.00
CA ALA A 264 2.87 -9.50 10.61
C ALA A 264 2.80 -10.93 10.06
N ASN A 265 3.11 -11.95 10.88
CA ASN A 265 3.06 -13.35 10.49
C ASN A 265 1.63 -13.87 10.19
N ALA A 266 0.59 -13.17 10.66
CA ALA A 266 -0.81 -13.49 10.37
C ALA A 266 -1.35 -12.78 9.12
N ALA A 267 -0.58 -11.87 8.51
CA ALA A 267 -1.01 -11.05 7.38
C ALA A 267 0.07 -10.91 6.30
N PHE A 268 0.71 -12.03 5.94
CA PHE A 268 1.75 -12.06 4.90
C PHE A 268 2.87 -11.04 5.12
N GLY A 269 3.42 -10.94 6.34
CA GLY A 269 4.55 -10.08 6.63
C GLY A 269 4.23 -8.59 6.79
N ALA A 270 2.96 -8.20 6.82
CA ALA A 270 2.51 -6.83 7.08
C ALA A 270 1.83 -6.74 8.45
N THR A 271 2.33 -5.94 9.37
CA THR A 271 1.56 -5.64 10.59
C THR A 271 0.33 -4.82 10.23
N LEU A 272 -0.86 -5.26 10.67
CA LEU A 272 -2.07 -4.48 10.48
C LEU A 272 -2.55 -3.93 11.83
N ALA A 273 -3.07 -2.71 11.82
CA ALA A 273 -3.73 -2.13 12.98
C ALA A 273 -5.06 -1.50 12.56
N PHE A 274 -6.05 -1.47 13.47
CA PHE A 274 -7.33 -0.84 13.25
C PHE A 274 -7.55 0.21 14.34
N CYS A 275 -7.93 1.43 13.95
CA CYS A 275 -8.21 2.56 14.84
C CYS A 275 -9.55 3.22 14.44
N LEU A 276 -10.15 3.99 15.36
CA LEU A 276 -11.34 4.81 15.09
C LEU A 276 -10.99 6.07 14.32
#